data_7c312c269ad02ae0ddf6330d56b815a4
#
_entry.id   7c312c269ad02ae0ddf6330d56b815a4
#
_cell.length_a   1.000
_cell.length_b   1.000
_cell.length_c   1.000
_cell.angle_alpha   90.00
_cell.angle_beta   90.00
_cell.angle_gamma   90.00
#
_symmetry.space_group_name_H-M   'P 1'
#
loop_
_entity.id
_entity.type
_entity.pdbx_description
1 polymer ?
#
loop_
_entity_poly.entity_id
_entity_poly.type
_entity_poly.pdbx_seq_one_letter_code
_entity_poly.pdbx_strand_id
1 'polypeptide(L)'
;MKLMIGIKMLNFEKTYKLPFKFHIPNYTLDFLIKQSLKKRNFKFLKRSLFILFKQQKNLEVYRILPEHKKILWINVAASSLGDSLMDLSSRVLIQDRVVDLFTDTKNANLYKNDLVFNSIFTKKNQVNSFDYDLVIIDSFGAKSINIKANIASQVNYVGMFGFYNGPEVNRVLFSFHRLNQLLGYSKNEIEINSVAKCSLEVSRADKSVVLNSNLPSNYIAIALGGEWNYRTYNNWQCIIEELISDNKDLNIVLLGSRNATEVTKKIKNKYHHPNIIDCVNQFTFNQTAEIINRAKILLCCDGGLMHSANSVNTPIVALFAKLSSEMQLTEAVTAFSMFDEYDVNNITTEEVILNYKELAKLVYTHH
;
A
#
# COMPACT_ATOMS: atom_id res chain seq x y z
N MET A 1 28.44 25.29 -2.88
CA MET A 1 28.16 23.89 -2.49
C MET A 1 26.82 23.70 -1.80
N LYS A 2 26.39 24.52 -0.84
CA LYS A 2 25.08 24.39 -0.13
C LYS A 2 23.85 24.57 -1.03
N LEU A 3 23.88 25.47 -2.04
CA LEU A 3 22.78 25.70 -2.97
C LEU A 3 22.60 24.51 -3.95
N MET A 4 23.70 23.91 -4.40
CA MET A 4 23.66 22.73 -5.30
C MET A 4 23.12 21.47 -4.65
N ILE A 5 23.27 21.29 -3.33
CA ILE A 5 22.72 20.15 -2.61
C ILE A 5 21.19 20.27 -2.53
N GLY A 6 20.66 21.48 -2.29
CA GLY A 6 19.21 21.72 -2.26
C GLY A 6 18.53 21.47 -3.61
N ILE A 7 19.15 21.88 -4.71
CA ILE A 7 18.61 21.70 -6.07
C ILE A 7 18.64 20.23 -6.53
N LYS A 8 19.65 19.46 -6.13
CA LYS A 8 19.72 18.00 -6.42
C LYS A 8 18.62 17.20 -5.76
N MET A 9 18.05 17.68 -4.66
CA MET A 9 16.98 17.01 -3.94
C MET A 9 15.58 17.29 -4.48
N LEU A 10 15.39 18.38 -5.19
CA LEU A 10 14.13 18.75 -5.82
C LEU A 10 13.81 17.86 -7.02
N ASN A 11 14.79 17.18 -7.55
CA ASN A 11 14.64 16.32 -8.71
C ASN A 11 14.86 14.86 -8.28
N PHE A 12 13.83 14.30 -7.67
CA PHE A 12 13.81 12.95 -7.16
C PHE A 12 14.18 11.91 -8.23
N GLU A 13 13.66 12.06 -9.46
CA GLU A 13 14.01 11.27 -10.64
C GLU A 13 15.52 11.27 -10.91
N LYS A 14 16.16 12.44 -10.79
CA LYS A 14 17.61 12.56 -10.99
C LYS A 14 18.43 11.96 -9.86
N THR A 15 17.89 11.94 -8.63
CA THR A 15 18.57 11.38 -7.47
C THR A 15 18.68 9.87 -7.53
N TYR A 16 17.59 9.19 -7.92
CA TYR A 16 17.55 7.73 -7.98
C TYR A 16 17.76 7.20 -9.39
N LYS A 17 17.67 8.04 -10.44
CA LYS A 17 17.79 7.65 -11.86
C LYS A 17 16.89 6.46 -12.21
N LEU A 18 15.66 6.48 -11.70
CA LEU A 18 14.69 5.44 -11.97
C LEU A 18 14.14 5.61 -13.39
N PRO A 19 13.84 4.50 -14.11
CA PRO A 19 13.51 4.54 -15.53
C PRO A 19 12.10 5.04 -15.84
N PHE A 20 11.27 5.32 -14.86
CA PHE A 20 9.91 5.80 -15.08
C PHE A 20 9.76 7.30 -14.77
N LYS A 21 8.91 7.96 -15.56
CA LYS A 21 8.58 9.37 -15.36
C LYS A 21 7.36 9.47 -14.45
N PHE A 22 7.45 10.34 -13.46
CA PHE A 22 6.29 10.71 -12.65
C PHE A 22 5.55 11.84 -13.34
N HIS A 23 4.31 11.59 -13.72
CA HIS A 23 3.39 12.67 -14.05
C HIS A 23 2.68 13.07 -12.76
N ILE A 24 3.14 14.15 -12.14
CA ILE A 24 2.45 14.73 -10.99
C ILE A 24 1.45 15.74 -11.54
N PRO A 25 0.14 15.52 -11.38
CA PRO A 25 -0.86 16.49 -11.79
C PRO A 25 -0.64 17.86 -11.10
N ASN A 26 -0.94 18.96 -11.78
CA ASN A 26 -0.65 20.32 -11.28
C ASN A 26 -1.25 20.61 -9.91
N TYR A 27 -2.48 20.12 -9.63
CA TYR A 27 -3.12 20.27 -8.32
C TYR A 27 -2.38 19.53 -7.20
N THR A 28 -1.80 18.37 -7.49
CA THR A 28 -0.95 17.64 -6.53
C THR A 28 0.34 18.40 -6.28
N LEU A 29 0.92 19.01 -7.32
CA LEU A 29 2.07 19.92 -7.19
C LEU A 29 1.79 21.08 -6.25
N ASP A 30 0.63 21.74 -6.37
CA ASP A 30 0.25 22.84 -5.49
C ASP A 30 0.10 22.41 -4.04
N PHE A 31 -0.48 21.23 -3.79
CA PHE A 31 -0.54 20.64 -2.45
C PHE A 31 0.84 20.34 -1.88
N LEU A 32 1.77 19.85 -2.71
CA LEU A 32 3.14 19.50 -2.32
C LEU A 32 4.02 20.73 -2.12
N ILE A 33 3.87 21.76 -2.97
CA ILE A 33 4.59 23.03 -2.88
C ILE A 33 4.25 23.78 -1.59
N LYS A 34 3.02 23.63 -1.06
CA LYS A 34 2.65 24.14 0.27
C LYS A 34 3.48 23.51 1.40
N GLN A 35 4.09 22.35 1.20
CA GLN A 35 5.18 21.89 2.06
C GLN A 35 6.47 22.61 1.66
N SER A 36 6.70 23.78 2.22
CA SER A 36 7.77 24.68 1.81
C SER A 36 9.11 23.95 1.58
N LEU A 37 9.82 24.30 0.49
CA LEU A 37 11.17 23.84 0.17
C LEU A 37 12.11 23.90 1.38
N LYS A 38 11.93 24.89 2.27
CA LYS A 38 12.67 25.02 3.54
C LYS A 38 12.46 23.82 4.48
N LYS A 39 11.22 23.32 4.61
CA LYS A 39 10.94 22.14 5.45
C LYS A 39 11.57 20.87 4.87
N ARG A 40 11.54 20.69 3.55
CA ARG A 40 12.16 19.54 2.85
C ARG A 40 13.68 19.56 3.03
N ASN A 41 14.32 20.71 2.79
CA ASN A 41 15.76 20.87 2.95
C ASN A 41 16.19 20.66 4.42
N PHE A 42 15.41 21.16 5.37
CA PHE A 42 15.68 20.95 6.80
C PHE A 42 15.56 19.45 7.18
N LYS A 43 14.53 18.75 6.71
CA LYS A 43 14.40 17.29 6.94
C LYS A 43 15.60 16.52 6.37
N PHE A 44 16.06 16.87 5.18
CA PHE A 44 17.25 16.26 4.57
C PHE A 44 18.49 16.48 5.42
N LEU A 45 18.79 17.73 5.76
CA LEU A 45 19.93 18.06 6.59
C LEU A 45 19.90 17.29 7.92
N LYS A 46 18.74 17.30 8.60
CA LYS A 46 18.53 16.56 9.83
C LYS A 46 18.80 15.05 9.67
N ARG A 47 18.30 14.43 8.60
CA ARG A 47 18.53 13.01 8.31
C ARG A 47 20.00 12.72 8.03
N SER A 48 20.65 13.54 7.21
CA SER A 48 22.08 13.42 6.87
C SER A 48 22.96 13.52 8.11
N LEU A 49 22.71 14.51 8.97
CA LEU A 49 23.42 14.65 10.25
C LEU A 49 23.16 13.46 11.19
N PHE A 50 21.95 12.93 11.20
CA PHE A 50 21.62 11.78 12.04
C PHE A 50 22.35 10.50 11.58
N ILE A 51 22.45 10.27 10.27
CA ILE A 51 23.22 9.17 9.68
C ILE A 51 24.71 9.29 10.07
N LEU A 52 25.28 10.48 10.01
CA LEU A 52 26.66 10.74 10.43
C LEU A 52 26.84 10.52 11.93
N PHE A 53 25.95 11.08 12.75
CA PHE A 53 25.99 10.90 14.22
C PHE A 53 25.90 9.43 14.63
N LYS A 54 25.10 8.62 13.92
CA LYS A 54 25.00 7.18 14.15
C LYS A 54 26.11 6.35 13.49
N GLN A 55 27.12 7.00 12.89
CA GLN A 55 28.26 6.36 12.22
C GLN A 55 27.84 5.40 11.08
N GLN A 56 26.70 5.68 10.45
CA GLN A 56 26.15 4.77 9.42
C GLN A 56 26.53 5.19 7.99
N LYS A 57 27.17 6.35 7.81
CA LYS A 57 27.44 6.90 6.47
C LYS A 57 28.34 6.01 5.60
N ASN A 58 29.36 5.40 6.19
CA ASN A 58 30.34 4.57 5.47
C ASN A 58 29.85 3.13 5.21
N LEU A 59 28.71 2.74 5.79
CA LEU A 59 28.09 1.44 5.62
C LEU A 59 27.01 1.43 4.53
N GLU A 60 26.68 2.60 3.98
CA GLU A 60 25.73 2.70 2.86
C GLU A 60 26.35 2.16 1.58
N VAL A 61 25.73 1.17 0.99
CA VAL A 61 26.10 0.60 -0.32
C VAL A 61 24.97 0.78 -1.32
N TYR A 62 25.27 0.64 -2.63
CA TYR A 62 24.34 1.02 -3.69
C TYR A 62 23.80 -0.16 -4.48
N ARG A 63 24.19 -1.39 -4.11
CA ARG A 63 23.76 -2.63 -4.77
C ARG A 63 23.61 -3.78 -3.79
N ILE A 64 22.71 -4.67 -4.13
CA ILE A 64 22.56 -5.99 -3.52
C ILE A 64 23.31 -6.97 -4.44
N LEU A 65 24.42 -7.49 -3.95
CA LEU A 65 25.29 -8.37 -4.72
C LEU A 65 24.84 -9.85 -4.59
N PRO A 66 25.25 -10.72 -5.51
CA PRO A 66 24.90 -12.15 -5.45
C PRO A 66 25.34 -12.87 -4.17
N GLU A 67 26.42 -12.42 -3.54
CA GLU A 67 26.95 -12.93 -2.26
C GLU A 67 26.09 -12.55 -1.04
N HIS A 68 25.25 -11.51 -1.12
CA HIS A 68 24.33 -11.15 -0.05
C HIS A 68 23.16 -12.15 0.00
N LYS A 69 23.35 -13.28 0.69
CA LYS A 69 22.40 -14.39 0.76
C LYS A 69 21.38 -14.24 1.88
N LYS A 70 21.81 -13.68 3.04
CA LYS A 70 20.95 -13.48 4.21
C LYS A 70 20.78 -11.99 4.48
N ILE A 71 19.55 -11.50 4.29
CA ILE A 71 19.20 -10.07 4.30
C ILE A 71 18.21 -9.78 5.42
N LEU A 72 18.47 -8.73 6.19
CA LEU A 72 17.49 -8.17 7.12
C LEU A 72 16.80 -6.97 6.46
N TRP A 73 15.47 -7.05 6.23
CA TRP A 73 14.69 -5.92 5.74
C TRP A 73 14.00 -5.19 6.89
N ILE A 74 14.36 -3.94 7.12
CA ILE A 74 13.77 -3.08 8.15
C ILE A 74 12.69 -2.20 7.49
N ASN A 75 11.43 -2.42 7.84
CA ASN A 75 10.29 -1.61 7.42
C ASN A 75 9.51 -1.13 8.64
N VAL A 76 9.77 0.10 9.07
CA VAL A 76 9.21 0.70 10.29
C VAL A 76 8.70 2.12 10.09
N ALA A 77 8.83 2.66 8.88
CA ALA A 77 8.35 4.01 8.54
C ALA A 77 6.92 4.01 8.00
N ALA A 78 6.38 2.87 7.61
CA ALA A 78 5.00 2.74 7.14
C ALA A 78 4.01 3.15 8.23
N SER A 79 3.17 4.14 7.96
CA SER A 79 2.22 4.71 8.93
C SER A 79 0.93 3.89 9.03
N SER A 80 0.55 3.21 7.96
CA SER A 80 -0.65 2.39 7.84
C SER A 80 -0.34 1.01 7.26
N LEU A 81 -1.32 0.10 7.32
CA LEU A 81 -1.21 -1.24 6.70
C LEU A 81 -1.10 -1.12 5.16
N GLY A 82 -1.86 -0.20 4.55
CA GLY A 82 -1.76 0.07 3.12
C GLY A 82 -0.38 0.60 2.71
N ASP A 83 0.21 1.53 3.49
CA ASP A 83 1.59 1.99 3.27
C ASP A 83 2.59 0.84 3.33
N SER A 84 2.43 -0.07 4.29
CA SER A 84 3.31 -1.24 4.43
C SER A 84 3.20 -2.18 3.22
N LEU A 85 1.97 -2.42 2.73
CA LEU A 85 1.75 -3.22 1.53
C LEU A 85 2.44 -2.62 0.29
N MET A 86 2.37 -1.31 0.14
CA MET A 86 3.06 -0.60 -0.95
C MET A 86 4.58 -0.63 -0.79
N ASP A 87 5.09 -0.37 0.41
CA ASP A 87 6.53 -0.30 0.67
C ASP A 87 7.23 -1.64 0.44
N LEU A 88 6.61 -2.73 0.84
CA LEU A 88 7.15 -4.08 0.72
C LEU A 88 6.65 -4.81 -0.54
N SER A 89 5.95 -4.13 -1.45
CA SER A 89 5.38 -4.74 -2.65
C SER A 89 6.43 -5.45 -3.53
N SER A 90 7.61 -4.87 -3.66
CA SER A 90 8.70 -5.41 -4.48
C SER A 90 9.44 -6.61 -3.89
N ARG A 91 9.14 -7.03 -2.65
CA ARG A 91 9.85 -8.15 -1.97
C ARG A 91 9.88 -9.44 -2.79
N VAL A 92 8.90 -9.62 -3.67
CA VAL A 92 8.83 -10.78 -4.59
C VAL A 92 10.01 -10.86 -5.56
N LEU A 93 10.77 -9.77 -5.76
CA LEU A 93 11.94 -9.75 -6.64
C LEU A 93 13.21 -10.37 -6.00
N ILE A 94 13.21 -10.67 -4.70
CA ILE A 94 14.37 -11.24 -3.99
C ILE A 94 14.06 -12.59 -3.33
N GLN A 95 13.15 -13.35 -3.89
CA GLN A 95 12.77 -14.68 -3.40
C GLN A 95 13.91 -15.72 -3.43
N ASP A 96 14.98 -15.44 -4.18
CA ASP A 96 16.19 -16.28 -4.26
C ASP A 96 17.12 -16.15 -3.05
N ARG A 97 16.75 -15.36 -2.04
CA ARG A 97 17.53 -15.09 -0.83
C ARG A 97 16.73 -15.38 0.43
N VAL A 98 17.46 -15.60 1.52
CA VAL A 98 16.85 -15.66 2.86
C VAL A 98 16.65 -14.24 3.36
N VAL A 99 15.39 -13.82 3.46
CA VAL A 99 15.04 -12.47 3.92
C VAL A 99 14.25 -12.54 5.21
N ASP A 100 14.74 -11.87 6.24
CA ASP A 100 14.01 -11.67 7.48
C ASP A 100 13.47 -10.24 7.55
N LEU A 101 12.28 -10.07 8.08
CA LEU A 101 11.61 -8.76 8.21
C LEU A 101 11.70 -8.26 9.67
N PHE A 102 12.16 -7.03 9.86
CA PHE A 102 11.98 -6.30 11.10
C PHE A 102 10.95 -5.18 10.89
N THR A 103 9.84 -5.25 11.63
CA THR A 103 8.75 -4.26 11.51
C THR A 103 8.06 -4.05 12.86
N ASP A 104 7.04 -3.18 12.92
CA ASP A 104 6.21 -3.04 14.12
C ASP A 104 5.17 -4.17 14.22
N THR A 105 4.62 -4.35 15.43
CA THR A 105 3.67 -5.44 15.71
C THR A 105 2.41 -5.39 14.84
N LYS A 106 1.96 -4.18 14.46
CA LYS A 106 0.77 -4.00 13.63
C LYS A 106 1.01 -4.55 12.22
N ASN A 107 2.15 -4.18 11.61
CA ASN A 107 2.51 -4.59 10.27
C ASN A 107 2.99 -6.06 10.21
N ALA A 108 3.59 -6.59 11.29
CA ALA A 108 4.03 -7.98 11.35
C ALA A 108 2.91 -8.98 11.07
N ASN A 109 1.69 -8.69 11.51
CA ASN A 109 0.54 -9.55 11.28
C ASN A 109 0.15 -9.69 9.80
N LEU A 110 0.45 -8.68 8.96
CA LEU A 110 0.23 -8.76 7.52
C LEU A 110 1.05 -9.88 6.88
N TYR A 111 2.31 -10.01 7.31
CA TYR A 111 3.31 -10.85 6.64
C TYR A 111 3.56 -12.18 7.34
N LYS A 112 2.78 -12.52 8.37
CA LYS A 112 2.98 -13.74 9.16
C LYS A 112 3.05 -15.02 8.33
N ASN A 113 2.39 -15.04 7.18
CA ASN A 113 2.37 -16.19 6.26
C ASN A 113 2.98 -15.86 4.89
N ASP A 114 3.73 -14.76 4.81
CA ASP A 114 4.39 -14.36 3.58
C ASP A 114 5.48 -15.35 3.19
N LEU A 115 5.55 -15.70 1.92
CA LEU A 115 6.47 -16.72 1.43
C LEU A 115 7.91 -16.20 1.21
N VAL A 116 8.08 -14.88 1.21
CA VAL A 116 9.40 -14.25 1.05
C VAL A 116 10.13 -14.13 2.37
N PHE A 117 9.40 -13.79 3.45
CA PHE A 117 10.03 -13.59 4.74
C PHE A 117 10.17 -14.91 5.51
N ASN A 118 11.44 -15.29 5.77
CA ASN A 118 11.78 -16.47 6.57
C ASN A 118 11.40 -16.28 8.04
N SER A 119 11.68 -15.09 8.61
CA SER A 119 11.33 -14.74 9.99
C SER A 119 10.86 -13.29 10.08
N ILE A 120 9.97 -13.00 11.06
CA ILE A 120 9.45 -11.65 11.29
C ILE A 120 9.72 -11.25 12.74
N PHE A 121 10.46 -10.17 12.90
CA PHE A 121 10.85 -9.63 14.18
C PHE A 121 10.16 -8.31 14.49
N THR A 122 9.75 -8.15 15.73
CA THR A 122 9.12 -6.89 16.22
C THR A 122 9.91 -6.28 17.39
N LYS A 123 10.84 -7.04 17.96
CA LYS A 123 11.69 -6.61 19.09
C LYS A 123 13.16 -6.74 18.73
N LYS A 124 13.97 -5.76 19.14
CA LYS A 124 15.39 -5.68 18.81
C LYS A 124 16.21 -6.89 19.30
N ASN A 125 15.87 -7.41 20.47
CA ASN A 125 16.56 -8.57 21.06
C ASN A 125 16.28 -9.90 20.36
N GLN A 126 15.41 -9.93 19.38
CA GLN A 126 15.15 -11.11 18.54
C GLN A 126 16.15 -11.22 17.36
N VAL A 127 16.87 -10.15 17.06
CA VAL A 127 17.76 -10.06 15.89
C VAL A 127 19.20 -10.25 16.32
N ASN A 128 19.89 -11.21 15.72
CA ASN A 128 21.33 -11.37 15.83
C ASN A 128 22.02 -10.75 14.61
N SER A 129 22.78 -9.67 14.80
CA SER A 129 23.41 -8.91 13.70
C SER A 129 24.44 -9.71 12.90
N PHE A 130 25.08 -10.71 13.51
CA PHE A 130 26.11 -11.54 12.87
C PHE A 130 25.54 -12.50 11.81
N ASP A 131 24.22 -12.61 11.75
CA ASP A 131 23.54 -13.50 10.81
C ASP A 131 23.33 -12.88 9.42
N TYR A 132 23.59 -11.58 9.21
CA TYR A 132 23.20 -10.88 7.99
C TYR A 132 24.37 -10.34 7.20
N ASP A 133 24.31 -10.55 5.88
CA ASP A 133 25.26 -10.01 4.90
C ASP A 133 24.93 -8.56 4.53
N LEU A 134 23.64 -8.20 4.57
CA LEU A 134 23.15 -6.90 4.18
C LEU A 134 21.86 -6.53 4.95
N VAL A 135 21.66 -5.24 5.14
CA VAL A 135 20.39 -4.67 5.62
C VAL A 135 19.72 -3.85 4.51
N ILE A 136 18.43 -4.06 4.29
CA ILE A 136 17.59 -3.15 3.51
C ILE A 136 16.83 -2.28 4.50
N ILE A 137 16.87 -0.95 4.36
CA ILE A 137 16.05 -0.04 5.18
C ILE A 137 15.05 0.70 4.31
N ASP A 138 13.84 0.88 4.83
CA ASP A 138 12.75 1.58 4.17
C ASP A 138 13.11 3.05 3.87
N SER A 139 13.59 3.79 4.87
CA SER A 139 13.91 5.21 4.71
C SER A 139 15.13 5.64 5.52
N PHE A 140 15.69 6.82 5.18
CA PHE A 140 16.73 7.48 5.98
C PHE A 140 16.14 8.31 7.13
N GLY A 141 14.91 7.97 7.54
CA GLY A 141 14.29 8.55 8.72
C GLY A 141 15.01 8.14 10.02
N ALA A 142 14.92 9.00 11.05
CA ALA A 142 15.60 8.74 12.32
C ALA A 142 15.18 7.39 12.97
N LYS A 143 13.92 6.97 12.80
CA LYS A 143 13.43 5.69 13.34
C LYS A 143 14.16 4.51 12.68
N SER A 144 14.20 4.45 11.35
CA SER A 144 14.82 3.36 10.60
C SER A 144 16.34 3.31 10.81
N ILE A 145 17.02 4.45 10.72
CA ILE A 145 18.47 4.55 10.98
C ILE A 145 18.81 4.14 12.42
N ASN A 146 18.01 4.59 13.41
CA ASN A 146 18.27 4.23 14.80
C ASN A 146 18.06 2.73 15.08
N ILE A 147 17.05 2.12 14.46
CA ILE A 147 16.84 0.68 14.56
C ILE A 147 18.02 -0.05 13.92
N LYS A 148 18.38 0.27 12.68
CA LYS A 148 19.52 -0.33 11.98
C LYS A 148 20.82 -0.22 12.80
N ALA A 149 21.13 0.96 13.31
CA ALA A 149 22.32 1.19 14.13
C ALA A 149 22.34 0.40 15.45
N ASN A 150 21.18 0.04 16.00
CA ASN A 150 21.10 -0.73 17.23
C ASN A 150 21.12 -2.24 17.02
N ILE A 151 20.54 -2.76 15.92
CA ILE A 151 20.39 -4.20 15.71
C ILE A 151 21.39 -4.79 14.71
N ALA A 152 21.99 -3.94 13.86
CA ALA A 152 22.94 -4.35 12.83
C ALA A 152 23.98 -3.23 12.57
N SER A 153 24.63 -2.76 13.65
CA SER A 153 25.47 -1.54 13.64
C SER A 153 26.57 -1.56 12.60
N GLN A 154 27.21 -2.68 12.35
CA GLN A 154 28.37 -2.84 11.46
C GLN A 154 28.02 -3.48 10.10
N VAL A 155 26.77 -3.88 9.88
CA VAL A 155 26.35 -4.49 8.62
C VAL A 155 26.13 -3.42 7.57
N ASN A 156 26.58 -3.64 6.33
CA ASN A 156 26.30 -2.76 5.21
C ASN A 156 24.79 -2.66 4.94
N TYR A 157 24.34 -1.55 4.37
CA TYR A 157 22.93 -1.37 4.09
C TYR A 157 22.65 -0.61 2.79
N VAL A 158 21.47 -0.86 2.24
CA VAL A 158 20.87 -0.12 1.13
C VAL A 158 19.58 0.56 1.57
N GLY A 159 19.28 1.73 1.00
CA GLY A 159 18.02 2.43 1.24
C GLY A 159 17.03 2.21 0.10
N MET A 160 15.80 1.84 0.44
CA MET A 160 14.69 1.76 -0.53
C MET A 160 14.22 3.15 -0.92
N PHE A 161 13.52 3.84 -0.05
CA PHE A 161 13.01 5.19 -0.30
C PHE A 161 14.00 6.30 0.08
N GLY A 162 15.03 5.97 0.86
CA GLY A 162 16.10 6.89 1.23
C GLY A 162 15.59 8.20 1.83
N PHE A 163 15.87 9.34 1.17
CA PHE A 163 15.43 10.65 1.61
C PHE A 163 14.01 11.03 1.16
N TYR A 164 13.31 10.19 0.39
CA TYR A 164 11.96 10.46 -0.05
C TYR A 164 11.01 10.74 1.12
N ASN A 165 10.09 11.68 0.93
CA ASN A 165 9.23 12.17 1.99
C ASN A 165 7.80 12.47 1.60
N GLY A 166 7.45 12.25 0.37
CA GLY A 166 6.20 12.77 -0.10
C GLY A 166 5.28 11.75 -0.71
N PRO A 167 4.06 12.13 -1.10
CA PRO A 167 3.20 11.34 -1.97
C PRO A 167 3.48 11.56 -3.46
N GLU A 168 4.57 12.27 -3.85
CA GLU A 168 4.83 12.67 -5.24
C GLU A 168 5.19 11.53 -6.19
N VAL A 169 5.15 10.29 -5.71
CA VAL A 169 5.45 9.10 -6.52
C VAL A 169 4.49 7.98 -6.20
N ASN A 170 4.18 7.17 -7.20
CA ASN A 170 3.57 5.88 -6.96
C ASN A 170 4.56 4.99 -6.19
N ARG A 171 4.24 4.67 -4.93
CA ARG A 171 5.15 3.94 -4.04
C ARG A 171 5.37 2.49 -4.47
N VAL A 172 4.40 1.86 -5.11
CA VAL A 172 4.53 0.50 -5.63
C VAL A 172 5.53 0.48 -6.79
N LEU A 173 5.34 1.34 -7.80
CA LEU A 173 6.28 1.46 -8.91
C LEU A 173 7.68 1.83 -8.41
N PHE A 174 7.77 2.80 -7.48
CA PHE A 174 9.04 3.15 -6.89
C PHE A 174 9.72 1.97 -6.21
N SER A 175 8.99 1.22 -5.38
CA SER A 175 9.51 0.05 -4.68
C SER A 175 10.08 -0.98 -5.66
N PHE A 176 9.33 -1.33 -6.70
CA PHE A 176 9.75 -2.30 -7.71
C PHE A 176 10.97 -1.82 -8.51
N HIS A 177 10.93 -0.61 -9.07
CA HIS A 177 12.05 -0.08 -9.85
C HIS A 177 13.30 0.14 -9.00
N ARG A 178 13.12 0.59 -7.74
CA ARG A 178 14.25 0.75 -6.84
C ARG A 178 14.91 -0.57 -6.47
N LEU A 179 14.13 -1.59 -6.13
CA LEU A 179 14.70 -2.90 -5.82
C LEU A 179 15.35 -3.53 -7.05
N ASN A 180 14.73 -3.43 -8.22
CA ASN A 180 15.35 -3.86 -9.48
C ASN A 180 16.68 -3.14 -9.76
N GLN A 181 16.76 -1.83 -9.50
CA GLN A 181 18.00 -1.07 -9.58
C GLN A 181 19.07 -1.59 -8.59
N LEU A 182 18.67 -1.84 -7.34
CA LEU A 182 19.57 -2.38 -6.32
C LEU A 182 20.09 -3.76 -6.70
N LEU A 183 19.29 -4.57 -7.39
CA LEU A 183 19.66 -5.89 -7.93
C LEU A 183 20.43 -5.82 -9.25
N GLY A 184 20.78 -4.63 -9.75
CA GLY A 184 21.56 -4.43 -10.97
C GLY A 184 20.75 -4.39 -12.25
N TYR A 185 19.45 -4.03 -12.20
CA TYR A 185 18.53 -3.98 -13.34
C TYR A 185 18.33 -5.35 -14.02
N SER A 186 18.01 -6.35 -13.21
CA SER A 186 17.75 -7.72 -13.69
C SER A 186 16.55 -7.85 -14.64
N LYS A 187 15.64 -6.85 -14.63
CA LYS A 187 14.43 -6.79 -15.46
C LYS A 187 14.33 -5.43 -16.17
N ASN A 188 13.71 -5.43 -17.35
CA ASN A 188 13.42 -4.18 -18.07
C ASN A 188 12.17 -3.47 -17.49
N GLU A 189 11.89 -2.26 -17.97
CA GLU A 189 10.78 -1.44 -17.47
C GLU A 189 9.41 -2.09 -17.68
N ILE A 190 9.17 -2.68 -18.85
CA ILE A 190 7.90 -3.35 -19.20
C ILE A 190 7.66 -4.54 -18.28
N GLU A 191 8.69 -5.37 -18.05
CA GLU A 191 8.63 -6.51 -17.15
C GLU A 191 8.34 -6.09 -15.71
N ILE A 192 8.90 -4.96 -15.25
CA ILE A 192 8.62 -4.43 -13.91
C ILE A 192 7.19 -3.91 -13.83
N ASN A 193 6.76 -3.08 -14.77
CA ASN A 193 5.44 -2.46 -14.74
C ASN A 193 4.32 -3.51 -14.80
N SER A 194 4.49 -4.57 -15.58
CA SER A 194 3.49 -5.64 -15.70
C SER A 194 3.25 -6.45 -14.42
N VAL A 195 4.22 -6.46 -13.48
CA VAL A 195 4.13 -7.22 -12.22
C VAL A 195 4.07 -6.33 -10.98
N ALA A 196 4.26 -5.02 -11.13
CA ALA A 196 4.31 -4.08 -10.02
C ALA A 196 2.94 -3.90 -9.37
N LYS A 197 2.67 -4.64 -8.31
CA LYS A 197 1.45 -4.52 -7.49
C LYS A 197 1.72 -4.92 -6.05
N CYS A 198 0.82 -4.56 -5.15
CA CYS A 198 0.81 -5.14 -3.81
C CYS A 198 0.55 -6.65 -3.87
N SER A 199 1.02 -7.38 -2.87
CA SER A 199 0.68 -8.79 -2.68
C SER A 199 0.52 -9.10 -1.19
N LEU A 200 -0.39 -10.03 -0.87
CA LEU A 200 -0.68 -10.46 0.50
C LEU A 200 -1.03 -11.95 0.50
N GLU A 201 -0.29 -12.72 1.29
CA GLU A 201 -0.58 -14.14 1.51
C GLU A 201 -1.50 -14.30 2.72
N VAL A 202 -2.74 -14.72 2.46
CA VAL A 202 -3.70 -15.01 3.52
C VAL A 202 -3.51 -16.44 4.01
N SER A 203 -3.39 -16.61 5.32
CA SER A 203 -3.19 -17.92 5.95
C SER A 203 -4.35 -18.88 5.71
N ARG A 204 -4.07 -20.20 5.77
CA ARG A 204 -5.13 -21.22 5.76
C ARG A 204 -6.10 -21.03 6.93
N ALA A 205 -5.61 -20.62 8.11
CA ALA A 205 -6.45 -20.36 9.27
C ALA A 205 -7.40 -19.18 9.03
N ASP A 206 -6.89 -18.04 8.48
CA ASP A 206 -7.73 -16.88 8.15
C ASP A 206 -8.77 -17.21 7.06
N LYS A 207 -8.37 -17.96 6.02
CA LYS A 207 -9.28 -18.48 4.99
C LYS A 207 -10.37 -19.36 5.60
N SER A 208 -10.02 -20.26 6.53
CA SER A 208 -10.98 -21.12 7.22
C SER A 208 -11.99 -20.32 8.05
N VAL A 209 -11.56 -19.27 8.75
CA VAL A 209 -12.47 -18.38 9.49
C VAL A 209 -13.50 -17.75 8.54
N VAL A 210 -13.05 -17.24 7.40
CA VAL A 210 -13.95 -16.62 6.40
C VAL A 210 -14.88 -17.66 5.77
N LEU A 211 -14.39 -18.85 5.44
CA LEU A 211 -15.21 -19.95 4.91
C LEU A 211 -16.35 -20.33 5.86
N ASN A 212 -16.10 -20.30 7.17
CA ASN A 212 -17.07 -20.66 8.20
C ASN A 212 -17.99 -19.49 8.61
N SER A 213 -17.85 -18.30 8.02
CA SER A 213 -18.64 -17.11 8.36
C SER A 213 -19.99 -17.00 7.63
N ASN A 214 -20.41 -18.06 6.93
CA ASN A 214 -21.68 -18.13 6.19
C ASN A 214 -21.90 -17.02 5.17
N LEU A 215 -20.82 -16.50 4.57
CA LEU A 215 -20.93 -15.54 3.46
C LEU A 215 -21.41 -16.25 2.19
N PRO A 216 -22.24 -15.59 1.36
CA PRO A 216 -22.68 -16.15 0.10
C PRO A 216 -21.49 -16.42 -0.83
N SER A 217 -21.63 -17.35 -1.75
CA SER A 217 -20.59 -17.68 -2.73
C SER A 217 -20.38 -16.61 -3.80
N ASN A 218 -21.40 -15.80 -4.07
CA ASN A 218 -21.39 -14.74 -5.07
C ASN A 218 -21.84 -13.42 -4.42
N TYR A 219 -20.96 -12.45 -4.37
CA TYR A 219 -21.21 -11.13 -3.79
C TYR A 219 -20.24 -10.06 -4.31
N ILE A 220 -20.64 -8.82 -4.15
CA ILE A 220 -19.74 -7.69 -4.22
C ILE A 220 -19.45 -7.17 -2.80
N ALA A 221 -18.30 -6.52 -2.62
CA ALA A 221 -17.95 -5.89 -1.37
C ALA A 221 -17.99 -4.35 -1.48
N ILE A 222 -18.41 -3.68 -0.42
CA ILE A 222 -18.36 -2.21 -0.31
C ILE A 222 -17.57 -1.86 0.95
N ALA A 223 -16.45 -1.17 0.79
CA ALA A 223 -15.64 -0.68 1.90
C ALA A 223 -16.15 0.68 2.36
N LEU A 224 -16.79 0.69 3.52
CA LEU A 224 -17.35 1.88 4.14
C LEU A 224 -16.31 2.58 5.03
N GLY A 225 -16.45 3.89 5.18
CA GLY A 225 -15.60 4.72 6.01
C GLY A 225 -14.26 5.09 5.37
N GLY A 226 -13.57 6.01 6.00
CA GLY A 226 -12.25 6.50 5.61
C GLY A 226 -11.54 7.11 6.83
N GLU A 227 -10.22 7.28 6.75
CA GLU A 227 -9.44 7.93 7.81
C GLU A 227 -9.65 9.46 7.80
N TRP A 228 -9.90 10.01 6.61
CA TRP A 228 -10.08 11.45 6.37
C TRP A 228 -11.45 11.74 5.76
N ASN A 229 -12.10 12.82 6.20
CA ASN A 229 -13.43 13.18 5.71
C ASN A 229 -13.49 13.25 4.19
N TYR A 230 -12.51 13.90 3.55
CA TYR A 230 -12.45 14.04 2.09
C TYR A 230 -12.23 12.73 1.32
N ARG A 231 -11.95 11.62 2.01
CA ARG A 231 -11.87 10.25 1.49
C ARG A 231 -12.93 9.33 2.09
N THR A 232 -13.96 9.90 2.69
CA THR A 232 -15.11 9.18 3.24
C THR A 232 -16.33 9.50 2.43
N TYR A 233 -16.78 8.59 1.58
CA TYR A 233 -17.93 8.78 0.71
C TYR A 233 -19.23 8.57 1.49
N ASN A 234 -20.11 9.58 1.47
CA ASN A 234 -21.33 9.58 2.27
C ASN A 234 -22.53 8.94 1.56
N ASN A 235 -22.46 8.80 0.23
CA ASN A 235 -23.58 8.35 -0.60
C ASN A 235 -23.59 6.83 -0.84
N TRP A 236 -22.82 6.01 -0.07
CA TRP A 236 -22.87 4.58 -0.20
C TRP A 236 -24.26 3.99 -0.05
N GLN A 237 -25.11 4.62 0.75
CA GLN A 237 -26.49 4.21 0.95
C GLN A 237 -27.29 4.31 -0.37
N CYS A 238 -27.14 5.39 -1.14
CA CYS A 238 -27.81 5.57 -2.44
C CYS A 238 -27.30 4.56 -3.46
N ILE A 239 -25.98 4.29 -3.47
CA ILE A 239 -25.38 3.26 -4.32
C ILE A 239 -25.99 1.88 -4.02
N ILE A 240 -26.08 1.49 -2.75
CA ILE A 240 -26.64 0.19 -2.34
C ILE A 240 -28.12 0.09 -2.76
N GLU A 241 -28.90 1.16 -2.60
CA GLU A 241 -30.31 1.22 -2.98
C GLU A 241 -30.49 0.97 -4.48
N GLU A 242 -29.72 1.64 -5.32
CA GLU A 242 -29.78 1.48 -6.77
C GLU A 242 -29.33 0.08 -7.19
N LEU A 243 -28.23 -0.43 -6.64
CA LEU A 243 -27.73 -1.78 -6.95
C LEU A 243 -28.74 -2.89 -6.61
N ILE A 244 -29.44 -2.77 -5.47
CA ILE A 244 -30.49 -3.73 -5.08
C ILE A 244 -31.74 -3.56 -5.93
N SER A 245 -32.09 -2.33 -6.30
CA SER A 245 -33.21 -2.05 -7.21
C SER A 245 -32.99 -2.70 -8.58
N ASP A 246 -31.77 -2.61 -9.10
CA ASP A 246 -31.38 -3.19 -10.39
C ASP A 246 -31.30 -4.73 -10.32
N ASN A 247 -30.85 -5.28 -9.22
CA ASN A 247 -30.73 -6.73 -9.02
C ASN A 247 -31.03 -7.10 -7.57
N LYS A 248 -32.24 -7.59 -7.30
CA LYS A 248 -32.71 -7.97 -5.97
C LYS A 248 -31.96 -9.18 -5.36
N ASP A 249 -31.32 -10.00 -6.20
CA ASP A 249 -30.56 -11.17 -5.76
C ASP A 249 -29.09 -10.86 -5.50
N LEU A 250 -28.67 -9.61 -5.73
CA LEU A 250 -27.30 -9.18 -5.48
C LEU A 250 -26.96 -9.21 -3.99
N ASN A 251 -25.95 -10.00 -3.62
CA ASN A 251 -25.41 -9.96 -2.27
C ASN A 251 -24.35 -8.87 -2.14
N ILE A 252 -24.47 -8.06 -1.10
CA ILE A 252 -23.55 -6.94 -0.80
C ILE A 252 -22.96 -7.16 0.59
N VAL A 253 -21.64 -7.31 0.66
CA VAL A 253 -20.89 -7.43 1.92
C VAL A 253 -20.30 -6.08 2.28
N LEU A 254 -20.73 -5.55 3.42
CA LEU A 254 -20.23 -4.28 3.95
C LEU A 254 -18.96 -4.51 4.76
N LEU A 255 -17.90 -3.81 4.40
CA LEU A 255 -16.58 -3.89 5.02
C LEU A 255 -16.17 -2.54 5.61
N GLY A 256 -15.30 -2.58 6.59
CA GLY A 256 -14.74 -1.39 7.20
C GLY A 256 -14.22 -1.67 8.60
N SER A 257 -13.53 -0.68 9.16
CA SER A 257 -13.09 -0.70 10.55
C SER A 257 -14.12 0.04 11.45
N ARG A 258 -13.74 0.30 12.69
CA ARG A 258 -14.61 0.97 13.68
C ARG A 258 -15.25 2.28 13.18
N ASN A 259 -14.56 3.01 12.29
CA ASN A 259 -15.07 4.26 11.72
C ASN A 259 -16.26 4.08 10.77
N ALA A 260 -16.49 2.87 10.25
CA ALA A 260 -17.63 2.55 9.39
C ALA A 260 -18.90 2.12 10.17
N THR A 261 -18.81 1.87 11.47
CA THR A 261 -19.89 1.27 12.27
C THR A 261 -21.20 2.07 12.21
N GLU A 262 -21.13 3.40 12.33
CA GLU A 262 -22.33 4.25 12.33
C GLU A 262 -23.01 4.31 10.96
N VAL A 263 -22.24 4.33 9.89
CA VAL A 263 -22.77 4.29 8.51
C VAL A 263 -23.45 2.95 8.25
N THR A 264 -22.84 1.85 8.68
CA THR A 264 -23.42 0.50 8.56
C THR A 264 -24.74 0.38 9.29
N LYS A 265 -24.85 0.88 10.53
CA LYS A 265 -26.11 0.90 11.28
C LYS A 265 -27.22 1.65 10.52
N LYS A 266 -26.90 2.83 9.98
CA LYS A 266 -27.85 3.61 9.19
C LYS A 266 -28.35 2.83 7.96
N ILE A 267 -27.44 2.21 7.22
CA ILE A 267 -27.78 1.38 6.04
C ILE A 267 -28.69 0.22 6.46
N LYS A 268 -28.34 -0.56 7.48
CA LYS A 268 -29.12 -1.71 7.94
C LYS A 268 -30.50 -1.32 8.51
N ASN A 269 -30.60 -0.22 9.21
CA ASN A 269 -31.88 0.26 9.76
C ASN A 269 -32.83 0.73 8.65
N LYS A 270 -32.29 1.28 7.55
CA LYS A 270 -33.11 1.69 6.41
C LYS A 270 -33.51 0.53 5.51
N TYR A 271 -32.59 -0.41 5.29
CA TYR A 271 -32.75 -1.53 4.37
C TYR A 271 -32.68 -2.85 5.16
N HIS A 272 -33.83 -3.36 5.60
CA HIS A 272 -33.94 -4.71 6.17
C HIS A 272 -33.84 -5.79 5.06
N HIS A 273 -32.78 -5.72 4.24
CA HIS A 273 -32.61 -6.62 3.11
C HIS A 273 -31.66 -7.77 3.48
N PRO A 274 -32.06 -9.04 3.30
CA PRO A 274 -31.27 -10.20 3.72
C PRO A 274 -29.91 -10.30 3.01
N ASN A 275 -29.82 -9.74 1.81
CA ASN A 275 -28.61 -9.79 0.99
C ASN A 275 -27.59 -8.68 1.35
N ILE A 276 -27.88 -7.80 2.33
CA ILE A 276 -26.91 -6.84 2.89
C ILE A 276 -26.27 -7.44 4.13
N ILE A 277 -25.05 -7.91 3.99
CA ILE A 277 -24.31 -8.61 5.03
C ILE A 277 -23.32 -7.65 5.70
N ASP A 278 -23.42 -7.49 7.00
CA ASP A 278 -22.53 -6.65 7.80
C ASP A 278 -21.31 -7.43 8.27
N CYS A 279 -20.13 -7.06 7.78
CA CYS A 279 -18.83 -7.57 8.22
C CYS A 279 -17.93 -6.46 8.79
N VAL A 280 -18.50 -5.28 9.08
CA VAL A 280 -17.76 -4.13 9.57
C VAL A 280 -17.22 -4.39 10.99
N ASN A 281 -15.91 -4.21 11.16
CA ASN A 281 -15.19 -4.38 12.44
C ASN A 281 -15.32 -5.80 13.07
N GLN A 282 -15.58 -6.82 12.25
CA GLN A 282 -15.75 -8.21 12.72
C GLN A 282 -14.53 -9.10 12.41
N PHE A 283 -13.70 -8.71 11.46
CA PHE A 283 -12.59 -9.52 10.96
C PHE A 283 -11.26 -8.78 11.11
N THR A 284 -10.16 -9.54 11.21
CA THR A 284 -8.81 -9.00 11.10
C THR A 284 -8.57 -8.47 9.69
N PHE A 285 -7.52 -7.69 9.48
CA PHE A 285 -7.19 -7.19 8.15
C PHE A 285 -6.96 -8.32 7.13
N ASN A 286 -6.26 -9.39 7.52
CA ASN A 286 -6.00 -10.54 6.63
C ASN A 286 -7.28 -11.33 6.33
N GLN A 287 -8.17 -11.49 7.29
CA GLN A 287 -9.50 -12.09 7.07
C GLN A 287 -10.37 -11.20 6.18
N THR A 288 -10.33 -9.88 6.37
CA THR A 288 -11.01 -8.92 5.47
C THR A 288 -10.43 -9.01 4.05
N ALA A 289 -9.11 -9.17 3.90
CA ALA A 289 -8.48 -9.41 2.62
C ALA A 289 -9.00 -10.70 1.94
N GLU A 290 -9.24 -11.78 2.71
CA GLU A 290 -9.86 -12.99 2.16
C GLU A 290 -11.32 -12.78 1.76
N ILE A 291 -12.09 -12.00 2.54
CA ILE A 291 -13.45 -11.63 2.13
C ILE A 291 -13.42 -10.85 0.81
N ILE A 292 -12.49 -9.91 0.67
CA ILE A 292 -12.28 -9.15 -0.56
C ILE A 292 -11.84 -10.07 -1.71
N ASN A 293 -10.92 -11.00 -1.46
CA ASN A 293 -10.45 -11.98 -2.45
C ASN A 293 -11.58 -12.82 -3.06
N ARG A 294 -12.63 -13.09 -2.28
CA ARG A 294 -13.81 -13.86 -2.70
C ARG A 294 -14.91 -12.99 -3.32
N ALA A 295 -14.83 -11.69 -3.18
CA ALA A 295 -15.76 -10.77 -3.81
C ALA A 295 -15.49 -10.66 -5.31
N LYS A 296 -16.53 -10.50 -6.11
CA LYS A 296 -16.40 -10.25 -7.56
C LYS A 296 -15.82 -8.87 -7.86
N ILE A 297 -16.23 -7.87 -7.10
CA ILE A 297 -15.79 -6.48 -7.23
C ILE A 297 -15.77 -5.87 -5.83
N LEU A 298 -14.78 -5.02 -5.55
CA LEU A 298 -14.77 -4.13 -4.40
C LEU A 298 -15.10 -2.70 -4.84
N LEU A 299 -16.08 -2.05 -4.20
CA LEU A 299 -16.29 -0.61 -4.28
C LEU A 299 -15.68 0.04 -3.04
N CYS A 300 -14.83 1.06 -3.22
CA CYS A 300 -14.12 1.68 -2.09
C CYS A 300 -13.64 3.10 -2.41
N CYS A 301 -13.25 3.83 -1.37
CA CYS A 301 -12.38 4.99 -1.51
C CYS A 301 -10.91 4.59 -1.38
N ASP A 302 -9.99 5.51 -1.77
CA ASP A 302 -8.55 5.37 -1.52
C ASP A 302 -8.27 5.08 -0.04
N GLY A 303 -7.62 3.95 0.24
CA GLY A 303 -7.33 3.51 1.59
C GLY A 303 -6.80 2.08 1.70
N GLY A 304 -6.66 1.61 2.94
CA GLY A 304 -6.06 0.30 3.23
C GLY A 304 -6.78 -0.89 2.57
N LEU A 305 -8.12 -0.88 2.48
CA LEU A 305 -8.89 -1.96 1.86
C LEU A 305 -8.78 -1.95 0.32
N MET A 306 -8.56 -0.79 -0.30
CA MET A 306 -8.22 -0.70 -1.72
C MET A 306 -6.88 -1.42 -2.00
N HIS A 307 -5.84 -1.14 -1.19
CA HIS A 307 -4.55 -1.83 -1.31
C HIS A 307 -4.65 -3.32 -0.97
N SER A 308 -5.56 -3.70 -0.07
CA SER A 308 -5.89 -5.09 0.19
C SER A 308 -6.45 -5.77 -1.06
N ALA A 309 -7.42 -5.15 -1.74
CA ALA A 309 -7.98 -5.68 -3.00
C ALA A 309 -6.90 -5.83 -4.10
N ASN A 310 -6.03 -4.82 -4.25
CA ASN A 310 -4.88 -4.91 -5.16
C ASN A 310 -4.00 -6.10 -4.83
N SER A 311 -3.81 -6.40 -3.55
CA SER A 311 -2.91 -7.45 -3.09
C SER A 311 -3.46 -8.86 -3.28
N VAL A 312 -4.77 -9.00 -3.43
CA VAL A 312 -5.46 -10.28 -3.67
C VAL A 312 -6.12 -10.38 -5.06
N ASN A 313 -5.82 -9.41 -5.94
CA ASN A 313 -6.29 -9.33 -7.34
C ASN A 313 -7.80 -9.19 -7.52
N THR A 314 -8.50 -8.62 -6.57
CA THR A 314 -9.93 -8.33 -6.72
C THR A 314 -10.12 -7.05 -7.56
N PRO A 315 -10.97 -7.07 -8.59
CA PRO A 315 -11.31 -5.87 -9.37
C PRO A 315 -11.94 -4.77 -8.51
N ILE A 316 -11.65 -3.50 -8.82
CA ILE A 316 -11.97 -2.37 -7.94
C ILE A 316 -12.73 -1.29 -8.69
N VAL A 317 -13.78 -0.76 -8.07
CA VAL A 317 -14.32 0.58 -8.37
C VAL A 317 -13.86 1.51 -7.26
N ALA A 318 -12.98 2.46 -7.57
CA ALA A 318 -12.26 3.25 -6.57
C ALA A 318 -12.48 4.76 -6.72
N LEU A 319 -12.79 5.42 -5.61
CA LEU A 319 -12.98 6.84 -5.51
C LEU A 319 -11.75 7.51 -4.90
N PHE A 320 -11.24 8.53 -5.56
CA PHE A 320 -10.04 9.26 -5.15
C PHE A 320 -10.32 10.73 -4.93
N ALA A 321 -9.65 11.31 -3.94
CA ALA A 321 -9.59 12.76 -3.77
C ALA A 321 -8.19 13.21 -3.35
N LYS A 322 -7.75 14.35 -3.88
CA LYS A 322 -6.42 14.98 -3.67
C LYS A 322 -5.24 14.19 -4.24
N LEU A 323 -5.26 12.88 -4.20
CA LEU A 323 -4.30 12.00 -4.88
C LEU A 323 -5.05 11.25 -5.98
N SER A 324 -4.53 11.26 -7.18
CA SER A 324 -5.13 10.54 -8.30
C SER A 324 -4.80 9.04 -8.26
N SER A 325 -5.53 8.26 -9.05
CA SER A 325 -5.34 6.81 -9.11
C SER A 325 -3.92 6.43 -9.52
N GLU A 326 -3.27 7.16 -10.43
CA GLU A 326 -1.90 6.88 -10.89
C GLU A 326 -0.86 6.97 -9.76
N MET A 327 -1.19 7.66 -8.67
CA MET A 327 -0.33 7.76 -7.49
C MET A 327 -0.47 6.55 -6.56
N GLN A 328 -1.52 5.74 -6.71
CA GLN A 328 -1.89 4.67 -5.79
C GLN A 328 -2.00 3.29 -6.47
N LEU A 329 -2.41 3.27 -7.73
CA LEU A 329 -2.62 2.06 -8.53
C LEU A 329 -1.55 1.92 -9.61
N THR A 330 -1.38 0.72 -10.12
CA THR A 330 -0.47 0.40 -11.23
C THR A 330 -1.24 -0.28 -12.36
N GLU A 331 -0.63 -0.41 -13.54
CA GLU A 331 -1.21 -1.09 -14.70
C GLU A 331 -1.53 -2.57 -14.44
N ALA A 332 -0.87 -3.17 -13.43
CA ALA A 332 -1.10 -4.57 -13.05
C ALA A 332 -2.40 -4.78 -12.23
N VAL A 333 -3.19 -3.73 -12.00
CA VAL A 333 -4.41 -3.77 -11.20
C VAL A 333 -5.64 -3.50 -12.08
N THR A 334 -6.65 -4.37 -12.02
CA THR A 334 -7.94 -4.12 -12.68
C THR A 334 -8.77 -3.15 -11.85
N ALA A 335 -8.85 -1.90 -12.29
CA ALA A 335 -9.57 -0.86 -11.57
C ALA A 335 -10.25 0.14 -12.50
N PHE A 336 -11.48 0.54 -12.15
CA PHE A 336 -12.15 1.72 -12.65
C PHE A 336 -12.11 2.79 -11.57
N SER A 337 -11.54 3.94 -11.86
CA SER A 337 -11.29 4.99 -10.89
C SER A 337 -11.93 6.31 -11.26
N MET A 338 -12.51 6.96 -10.26
CA MET A 338 -13.04 8.33 -10.36
C MET A 338 -12.22 9.24 -9.45
N PHE A 339 -12.11 10.49 -9.83
CA PHE A 339 -11.26 11.44 -9.13
C PHE A 339 -11.92 12.81 -8.99
N ASP A 340 -11.85 13.39 -7.80
CA ASP A 340 -12.13 14.80 -7.53
C ASP A 340 -10.94 15.46 -6.84
N GLU A 341 -10.67 16.72 -7.15
CA GLU A 341 -9.53 17.46 -6.61
C GLU A 341 -9.61 17.67 -5.09
N TYR A 342 -10.82 17.73 -4.53
CA TYR A 342 -11.05 18.18 -3.15
C TYR A 342 -11.63 17.12 -2.24
N ASP A 343 -12.70 16.44 -2.69
CA ASP A 343 -13.49 15.55 -1.84
C ASP A 343 -14.19 14.47 -2.68
N VAL A 344 -14.13 13.21 -2.24
CA VAL A 344 -14.82 12.09 -2.91
C VAL A 344 -16.34 12.30 -2.99
N ASN A 345 -16.92 13.14 -2.14
CA ASN A 345 -18.36 13.42 -2.11
C ASN A 345 -18.83 14.30 -3.29
N ASN A 346 -17.90 14.88 -4.07
CA ASN A 346 -18.20 15.54 -5.33
C ASN A 346 -18.39 14.55 -6.50
N ILE A 347 -18.00 13.30 -6.33
CA ILE A 347 -18.25 12.21 -7.30
C ILE A 347 -19.71 11.78 -7.16
N THR A 348 -20.44 11.79 -8.27
CA THR A 348 -21.88 11.48 -8.26
C THR A 348 -22.16 10.00 -8.11
N THR A 349 -23.34 9.64 -7.62
CA THR A 349 -23.79 8.25 -7.52
C THR A 349 -23.89 7.59 -8.90
N GLU A 350 -24.33 8.33 -9.89
CA GLU A 350 -24.47 7.89 -11.28
C GLU A 350 -23.12 7.49 -11.87
N GLU A 351 -22.06 8.28 -11.63
CA GLU A 351 -20.69 7.93 -12.06
C GLU A 351 -20.20 6.62 -11.42
N VAL A 352 -20.43 6.45 -10.11
CA VAL A 352 -20.03 5.22 -9.40
C VAL A 352 -20.76 4.01 -9.96
N ILE A 353 -22.09 4.10 -10.15
CA ILE A 353 -22.92 3.03 -10.71
C ILE A 353 -22.51 2.70 -12.14
N LEU A 354 -22.25 3.71 -12.97
CA LEU A 354 -21.81 3.50 -14.35
C LEU A 354 -20.49 2.72 -14.38
N ASN A 355 -19.49 3.15 -13.61
CA ASN A 355 -18.21 2.47 -13.53
C ASN A 355 -18.33 1.05 -12.97
N TYR A 356 -19.20 0.83 -11.99
CA TYR A 356 -19.50 -0.51 -11.51
C TYR A 356 -20.08 -1.40 -12.61
N LYS A 357 -21.11 -0.91 -13.35
CA LYS A 357 -21.76 -1.67 -14.43
C LYS A 357 -20.76 -2.02 -15.54
N GLU A 358 -19.88 -1.10 -15.92
CA GLU A 358 -18.85 -1.36 -16.93
C GLU A 358 -17.82 -2.39 -16.45
N LEU A 359 -17.35 -2.28 -15.21
CA LEU A 359 -16.42 -3.28 -14.64
C LEU A 359 -17.11 -4.64 -14.50
N ALA A 360 -18.38 -4.67 -14.07
CA ALA A 360 -19.16 -5.90 -13.92
C ALA A 360 -19.31 -6.64 -15.26
N LYS A 361 -19.54 -5.94 -16.37
CA LYS A 361 -19.54 -6.57 -17.71
C LYS A 361 -18.23 -7.30 -17.98
N LEU A 362 -17.07 -6.69 -17.69
CA LEU A 362 -15.77 -7.33 -17.89
C LEU A 362 -15.58 -8.55 -16.99
N VAL A 363 -15.96 -8.45 -15.71
CA VAL A 363 -15.77 -9.52 -14.73
C VAL A 363 -16.69 -10.73 -15.01
N TYR A 364 -17.94 -10.49 -15.40
CA TYR A 364 -18.91 -11.58 -15.62
C TYR A 364 -18.88 -12.18 -17.03
N THR A 365 -18.24 -11.52 -18.03
CA THR A 365 -18.08 -12.09 -19.39
C THR A 365 -16.87 -13.02 -19.51
N HIS A 366 -15.93 -12.99 -18.58
CA HIS A 366 -14.73 -13.83 -18.58
C HIS A 366 -14.87 -15.10 -17.69
N HIS A 367 -16.07 -15.38 -17.22
CA HIS A 367 -16.45 -16.59 -16.47
C HIS A 367 -17.63 -17.30 -17.14
#